data_2e28cea2735d359cd54b19caae592f8e
#
_entry.id   2e28cea2735d359cd54b19caae592f8e
#
_cell.length_a   1.000
_cell.length_b   1.000
_cell.length_c   1.000
_cell.angle_alpha   90.00
_cell.angle_beta   90.00
_cell.angle_gamma   90.00
#
_symmetry.space_group_name_H-M   'P 1'
#
loop_
_entity.id
_entity.type
_entity.pdbx_description
1 polymer ?
#
loop_
_entity_poly.entity_id
_entity_poly.type
_entity_poly.pdbx_seq_one_letter_code
_entity_poly.pdbx_strand_id
1 'polypeptide(L)'
;MSRLRLGLQRDWLTSVDSAMIPMSACTRRPTFDRLSAPWTNQAVGRRGSRAKTAEVAVRVLEEDIVIVGAGVVGLTSALTLQRLGRSVVVLDPSPPGSGASFGNAGTIADFAIAPVGSPALLKQLPSLLFDRQGPFSIRQGAMAALLPWLAQFAWQSLPAYSANNMRAIAALTLDAGARWQGLAADLEAGHLIQNKGCLYVFNNEARYQAGRRDMRLRQALGVNIELLNPGELAQLEPHLPQVEGGGAFFPDALSVSDPGHLVGLIAARAEADGVQIVPESVVRLSAQKRQVVLQLGNGQRVTARQVVIAAGAHSKFLADQVGDLVPLETERGYHLEYDGESDRVRRPVCAAESGFYMSPMAGRLRVAGTVELGGVKAPPTPDRLAFLSHRMRDIFPDLKAASRSWLGFRPSMPDSRPVISESRVGRQIIYAFGHGHIGLTLAPMTASLVAALVQSTAPEVPLTDYRVNRF
;
A
#
# COMPACT_ATOMS: atom_id res chain seq x y z
N MET A 1 52.28 13.46 -39.40
CA MET A 1 52.66 12.43 -40.40
C MET A 1 51.97 11.16 -39.97
N SER A 2 51.13 10.53 -40.62
CA SER A 2 50.34 10.38 -41.84
C SER A 2 49.09 9.62 -41.44
N ARG A 3 47.95 10.09 -41.66
CA ARG A 3 46.91 9.80 -42.67
C ARG A 3 46.97 8.38 -43.25
N LEU A 4 45.87 7.63 -43.02
CA LEU A 4 45.20 6.89 -44.08
C LEU A 4 43.73 6.58 -43.72
N ARG A 5 42.92 6.77 -44.65
CA ARG A 5 41.52 6.91 -44.90
C ARG A 5 40.89 5.57 -45.35
N LEU A 6 39.58 5.42 -45.01
CA LEU A 6 38.48 4.99 -45.90
C LEU A 6 38.36 3.53 -46.36
N GLY A 7 37.19 2.98 -46.12
CA GLY A 7 36.60 1.84 -46.84
C GLY A 7 35.13 1.69 -46.48
N LEU A 8 34.29 2.47 -47.15
CA LEU A 8 32.83 2.25 -47.28
C LEU A 8 32.59 1.05 -48.22
N GLN A 9 31.73 0.14 -47.86
CA GLN A 9 30.90 -0.54 -48.85
C GLN A 9 29.52 -0.82 -48.31
N ARG A 10 28.54 -0.22 -49.01
CA ARG A 10 27.13 -0.52 -49.03
C ARG A 10 26.88 -1.77 -49.86
N ASP A 11 25.68 -2.24 -49.72
CA ASP A 11 24.86 -3.10 -50.58
C ASP A 11 24.68 -4.51 -50.04
N TRP A 12 23.42 -4.78 -49.67
CA TRP A 12 22.57 -5.81 -50.23
C TRP A 12 21.11 -5.54 -49.78
N LEU A 13 20.39 -4.83 -50.64
CA LEU A 13 18.92 -4.91 -50.75
C LEU A 13 18.60 -6.01 -51.75
N THR A 14 17.43 -6.60 -51.52
CA THR A 14 16.59 -7.44 -52.39
C THR A 14 16.60 -8.93 -52.08
N SER A 15 15.53 -9.39 -51.47
CA SER A 15 14.62 -10.39 -52.06
C SER A 15 13.33 -10.45 -51.26
N VAL A 16 12.27 -9.93 -51.85
CA VAL A 16 10.86 -10.10 -51.45
C VAL A 16 10.42 -11.42 -52.02
N ASP A 17 9.84 -12.30 -51.20
CA ASP A 17 8.87 -13.26 -51.72
C ASP A 17 7.66 -13.32 -50.80
N SER A 18 6.55 -12.95 -51.43
CA SER A 18 5.22 -12.89 -50.88
C SER A 18 4.65 -14.30 -50.76
N ALA A 19 4.23 -14.68 -49.57
CA ALA A 19 3.24 -15.72 -49.40
C ALA A 19 2.05 -15.15 -48.62
N MET A 20 1.03 -14.68 -49.32
CA MET A 20 -0.29 -14.42 -48.80
C MET A 20 -0.93 -15.72 -48.32
N ILE A 21 -1.31 -15.77 -47.06
CA ILE A 21 -2.30 -16.73 -46.53
C ILE A 21 -3.53 -15.92 -46.14
N PRO A 22 -4.76 -16.34 -46.56
CA PRO A 22 -5.96 -15.50 -46.47
C PRO A 22 -6.47 -15.36 -45.05
N MET A 23 -6.79 -14.12 -44.69
CA MET A 23 -7.62 -13.79 -43.50
C MET A 23 -9.04 -14.31 -43.73
N SER A 24 -9.43 -15.36 -43.03
CA SER A 24 -10.84 -15.64 -42.79
C SER A 24 -11.02 -16.29 -41.42
N ALA A 25 -11.85 -15.64 -40.60
CA ALA A 25 -12.59 -16.16 -39.45
C ALA A 25 -11.79 -16.61 -38.21
N CYS A 26 -11.51 -15.69 -37.31
CA CYS A 26 -11.75 -15.98 -35.91
C CYS A 26 -12.08 -14.67 -35.14
N THR A 27 -13.28 -14.13 -35.37
CA THR A 27 -13.93 -13.18 -34.47
C THR A 27 -14.55 -13.96 -33.31
N ARG A 28 -13.78 -14.27 -32.31
CA ARG A 28 -14.28 -14.52 -30.96
C ARG A 28 -13.47 -13.66 -30.00
N ARG A 29 -14.00 -12.50 -29.67
CA ARG A 29 -13.65 -11.79 -28.47
C ARG A 29 -13.97 -12.73 -27.30
N PRO A 30 -13.05 -13.00 -26.35
CA PRO A 30 -13.44 -13.64 -25.11
C PRO A 30 -14.34 -12.63 -24.36
N THR A 31 -15.61 -12.98 -24.25
CA THR A 31 -16.56 -12.34 -23.37
C THR A 31 -16.08 -12.55 -21.94
N PHE A 32 -15.54 -11.52 -21.34
CA PHE A 32 -15.32 -11.40 -19.89
C PHE A 32 -16.69 -11.14 -19.23
N ASP A 33 -17.59 -12.12 -19.31
CA ASP A 33 -18.84 -12.12 -18.56
C ASP A 33 -18.79 -13.22 -17.50
N ARG A 34 -18.92 -12.73 -16.26
CA ARG A 34 -19.07 -13.45 -14.98
C ARG A 34 -17.83 -13.62 -14.12
N LEU A 35 -17.28 -12.52 -13.60
CA LEU A 35 -16.58 -12.49 -12.30
C LEU A 35 -16.68 -11.09 -11.69
N SER A 36 -17.90 -10.55 -11.60
CA SER A 36 -18.17 -9.35 -10.82
C SER A 36 -19.42 -9.58 -9.98
N ALA A 37 -19.26 -9.86 -8.70
CA ALA A 37 -20.33 -9.52 -7.76
C ALA A 37 -20.47 -7.98 -7.83
N PRO A 38 -21.67 -7.46 -8.12
CA PRO A 38 -21.81 -6.02 -8.34
C PRO A 38 -21.84 -5.29 -7.00
N TRP A 39 -20.92 -4.35 -6.86
CA TRP A 39 -21.10 -3.23 -5.95
C TRP A 39 -22.20 -2.35 -6.54
N THR A 40 -23.46 -2.66 -6.30
CA THR A 40 -24.57 -1.83 -6.70
C THR A 40 -24.73 -0.66 -5.74
N ASN A 41 -24.25 0.52 -6.17
CA ASN A 41 -24.84 1.77 -5.73
C ASN A 41 -26.29 1.80 -6.26
N GLN A 42 -27.24 1.40 -5.45
CA GLN A 42 -28.65 1.66 -5.74
C GLN A 42 -28.90 3.16 -5.60
N ALA A 43 -29.01 3.82 -6.74
CA ALA A 43 -29.62 5.12 -6.80
C ALA A 43 -31.10 5.00 -6.39
N VAL A 44 -31.43 5.56 -5.23
CA VAL A 44 -32.79 5.65 -4.72
C VAL A 44 -33.58 6.60 -5.65
N GLY A 45 -34.49 6.01 -6.42
CA GLY A 45 -35.46 6.74 -7.23
C GLY A 45 -36.35 7.63 -6.37
N ARG A 46 -36.40 8.90 -6.71
CA ARG A 46 -37.34 9.88 -6.17
C ARG A 46 -38.78 9.45 -6.52
N ARG A 47 -39.54 8.97 -5.55
CA ARG A 47 -40.99 9.09 -5.55
C ARG A 47 -41.39 9.98 -4.36
N GLY A 48 -41.97 11.12 -4.69
CA GLY A 48 -42.48 12.04 -3.70
C GLY A 48 -43.69 11.45 -2.94
N SER A 49 -43.52 11.34 -1.63
CA SER A 49 -44.63 11.42 -0.70
C SER A 49 -44.18 12.37 0.41
N ARG A 50 -44.97 13.38 0.68
CA ARG A 50 -44.87 14.23 1.87
C ARG A 50 -45.09 13.35 3.10
N ALA A 51 -44.05 12.68 3.57
CA ALA A 51 -44.00 12.11 4.88
C ALA A 51 -43.65 13.22 5.88
N LYS A 52 -44.50 13.39 6.92
CA LYS A 52 -44.25 14.21 8.09
C LYS A 52 -42.81 13.95 8.56
N THR A 53 -42.01 14.98 8.69
CA THR A 53 -40.72 14.96 9.36
C THR A 53 -40.95 14.49 10.81
N ALA A 54 -40.81 13.19 11.03
CA ALA A 54 -40.56 12.70 12.37
C ALA A 54 -39.18 13.28 12.74
N GLU A 55 -39.12 14.12 13.76
CA GLU A 55 -37.87 14.47 14.43
C GLU A 55 -37.22 13.18 14.88
N VAL A 56 -36.27 12.71 14.08
CA VAL A 56 -35.38 11.60 14.50
C VAL A 56 -34.61 12.15 15.68
N ALA A 57 -34.96 11.72 16.87
CA ALA A 57 -34.23 12.05 18.08
C ALA A 57 -32.76 11.68 17.83
N VAL A 58 -31.92 12.70 17.67
CA VAL A 58 -30.48 12.52 17.44
C VAL A 58 -29.91 11.92 18.73
N ARG A 59 -29.71 10.60 18.73
CA ARG A 59 -29.07 9.92 19.86
C ARG A 59 -27.62 10.34 19.90
N VAL A 60 -27.25 11.14 20.89
CA VAL A 60 -25.85 11.51 21.15
C VAL A 60 -25.25 10.39 21.98
N LEU A 61 -24.26 9.71 21.45
CA LEU A 61 -23.45 8.74 22.18
C LEU A 61 -22.19 9.45 22.64
N GLU A 62 -21.83 9.32 23.91
CA GLU A 62 -20.60 9.85 24.48
C GLU A 62 -19.57 8.72 24.61
N GLU A 63 -18.46 8.86 23.92
CA GLU A 63 -17.40 7.86 23.86
C GLU A 63 -16.09 8.41 24.41
N ASP A 64 -15.25 7.55 24.93
CA ASP A 64 -13.90 7.96 25.36
C ASP A 64 -13.01 8.16 24.12
N ILE A 65 -12.84 7.10 23.32
CA ILE A 65 -12.05 7.14 22.09
C ILE A 65 -12.86 6.58 20.92
N VAL A 66 -12.90 7.34 19.83
CA VAL A 66 -13.39 6.87 18.54
C VAL A 66 -12.24 6.75 17.56
N ILE A 67 -12.11 5.59 16.92
CA ILE A 67 -11.18 5.38 15.81
C ILE A 67 -11.98 5.34 14.51
N VAL A 68 -11.59 6.15 13.54
CA VAL A 68 -12.20 6.16 12.21
C VAL A 68 -11.32 5.36 11.25
N GLY A 69 -11.81 4.19 10.86
CA GLY A 69 -11.12 3.25 9.97
C GLY A 69 -10.78 1.92 10.64
N ALA A 70 -11.33 0.82 10.11
CA ALA A 70 -11.09 -0.56 10.54
C ALA A 70 -10.06 -1.29 9.66
N GLY A 71 -9.05 -0.56 9.14
CA GLY A 71 -7.86 -1.13 8.54
C GLY A 71 -6.88 -1.65 9.59
N VAL A 72 -5.77 -2.28 9.16
CA VAL A 72 -4.77 -2.84 10.07
C VAL A 72 -4.25 -1.83 11.09
N VAL A 73 -4.03 -0.57 10.69
CA VAL A 73 -3.55 0.49 11.59
C VAL A 73 -4.60 0.85 12.65
N GLY A 74 -5.85 1.05 12.23
CA GLY A 74 -6.94 1.40 13.15
C GLY A 74 -7.23 0.29 14.14
N LEU A 75 -7.33 -0.96 13.67
CA LEU A 75 -7.64 -2.12 14.52
C LEU A 75 -6.51 -2.44 15.50
N THR A 76 -5.24 -2.37 15.07
CA THR A 76 -4.10 -2.58 15.98
C THR A 76 -4.04 -1.47 17.03
N SER A 77 -4.35 -0.22 16.64
CA SER A 77 -4.46 0.91 17.59
C SER A 77 -5.63 0.71 18.57
N ALA A 78 -6.78 0.24 18.08
CA ALA A 78 -7.96 -0.05 18.93
C ALA A 78 -7.64 -1.10 19.99
N LEU A 79 -7.07 -2.23 19.56
CA LEU A 79 -6.66 -3.31 20.43
C LEU A 79 -5.66 -2.83 21.51
N THR A 80 -4.67 -2.05 21.10
CA THR A 80 -3.65 -1.49 22.01
C THR A 80 -4.29 -0.57 23.03
N LEU A 81 -5.15 0.36 22.64
CA LEU A 81 -5.81 1.30 23.52
C LEU A 81 -6.80 0.61 24.48
N GLN A 82 -7.54 -0.39 24.01
CA GLN A 82 -8.44 -1.18 24.85
C GLN A 82 -7.67 -1.91 25.95
N ARG A 83 -6.54 -2.50 25.64
CA ARG A 83 -5.64 -3.15 26.61
C ARG A 83 -5.04 -2.19 27.65
N LEU A 84 -4.95 -0.91 27.32
CA LEU A 84 -4.57 0.16 28.23
C LEU A 84 -5.75 0.70 29.06
N GLY A 85 -6.90 0.00 29.02
CA GLY A 85 -8.08 0.32 29.81
C GLY A 85 -8.92 1.48 29.29
N ARG A 86 -8.77 1.83 27.99
CA ARG A 86 -9.58 2.87 27.34
C ARG A 86 -10.81 2.24 26.68
N SER A 87 -11.96 2.90 26.77
CA SER A 87 -13.15 2.50 26.00
C SER A 87 -13.00 2.95 24.55
N VAL A 88 -13.08 2.00 23.60
CA VAL A 88 -12.81 2.26 22.19
C VAL A 88 -13.96 1.84 21.31
N VAL A 89 -14.38 2.74 20.42
CA VAL A 89 -15.32 2.46 19.31
C VAL A 89 -14.60 2.66 17.99
N VAL A 90 -14.70 1.70 17.09
CA VAL A 90 -14.17 1.78 15.70
C VAL A 90 -15.32 2.01 14.74
N LEU A 91 -15.22 3.01 13.88
CA LEU A 91 -16.21 3.32 12.84
C LEU A 91 -15.61 3.06 11.46
N ASP A 92 -16.23 2.16 10.68
CA ASP A 92 -15.88 1.93 9.28
C ASP A 92 -17.12 1.42 8.54
N PRO A 93 -17.46 1.97 7.36
CA PRO A 93 -18.62 1.52 6.59
C PRO A 93 -18.45 0.12 5.97
N SER A 94 -17.21 -0.37 5.94
CA SER A 94 -16.84 -1.64 5.30
C SER A 94 -16.43 -2.67 6.35
N PRO A 95 -16.48 -3.96 6.04
CA PRO A 95 -15.99 -5.00 6.94
C PRO A 95 -14.51 -4.75 7.35
N PRO A 96 -14.13 -5.12 8.57
CA PRO A 96 -12.76 -4.97 9.06
C PRO A 96 -11.72 -5.51 8.08
N GLY A 97 -10.68 -4.71 7.80
CA GLY A 97 -9.57 -5.08 6.93
C GLY A 97 -9.86 -5.13 5.43
N SER A 98 -11.10 -4.91 4.96
CA SER A 98 -11.51 -5.06 3.55
C SER A 98 -10.86 -4.05 2.57
N GLY A 99 -10.25 -2.97 3.09
CA GLY A 99 -9.55 -1.95 2.30
C GLY A 99 -8.14 -2.38 1.86
N ALA A 100 -7.20 -1.44 1.86
CA ALA A 100 -5.81 -1.68 1.45
C ALA A 100 -5.11 -2.80 2.25
N SER A 101 -5.58 -3.10 3.45
CA SER A 101 -5.06 -4.18 4.30
C SER A 101 -5.32 -5.57 3.72
N PHE A 102 -6.48 -5.80 3.07
CA PHE A 102 -6.83 -7.08 2.45
C PHE A 102 -5.90 -7.45 1.30
N GLY A 103 -5.68 -6.49 0.41
CA GLY A 103 -4.92 -6.72 -0.83
C GLY A 103 -3.43 -6.50 -0.72
N ASN A 104 -2.89 -6.43 0.49
CA ASN A 104 -1.47 -6.25 0.74
C ASN A 104 -0.63 -7.42 0.18
N ALA A 105 0.62 -7.16 -0.19
CA ALA A 105 1.56 -8.18 -0.65
C ALA A 105 1.99 -9.16 0.45
N GLY A 106 1.58 -8.93 1.69
CA GLY A 106 1.85 -9.81 2.82
C GLY A 106 3.26 -9.70 3.40
N THR A 107 4.10 -8.80 2.92
CA THR A 107 5.47 -8.65 3.43
C THR A 107 5.49 -7.70 4.62
N ILE A 108 6.03 -8.15 5.74
CA ILE A 108 6.45 -7.32 6.87
C ILE A 108 7.89 -6.93 6.58
N ALA A 109 8.05 -5.74 6.02
CA ALA A 109 9.24 -5.30 5.33
C ALA A 109 10.03 -4.31 6.22
N ASP A 110 10.80 -4.82 7.17
CA ASP A 110 11.75 -4.04 7.98
C ASP A 110 12.80 -3.33 7.11
N PHE A 111 13.12 -3.89 5.97
CA PHE A 111 14.04 -3.39 4.96
C PHE A 111 13.46 -2.26 4.09
N ALA A 112 12.14 -2.01 4.11
CA ALA A 112 11.48 -1.01 3.24
C ALA A 112 11.65 0.42 3.76
N ILE A 113 12.89 0.81 4.05
CA ILE A 113 13.26 2.11 4.60
C ILE A 113 13.41 3.21 3.55
N ALA A 114 13.56 2.84 2.27
CA ALA A 114 13.72 3.80 1.20
C ALA A 114 12.37 4.47 0.85
N PRO A 115 12.31 5.81 0.78
CA PRO A 115 11.14 6.50 0.30
C PRO A 115 10.89 6.18 -1.17
N VAL A 116 9.62 6.24 -1.61
CA VAL A 116 9.27 6.06 -3.03
C VAL A 116 9.96 7.12 -3.88
N GLY A 117 9.96 8.38 -3.42
CA GLY A 117 10.67 9.48 -4.04
C GLY A 117 12.18 9.41 -3.83
N SER A 118 12.94 9.26 -4.90
CA SER A 118 14.40 9.21 -4.86
C SER A 118 15.03 10.07 -5.96
N PRO A 119 16.30 10.50 -5.81
CA PRO A 119 17.01 11.22 -6.88
C PRO A 119 17.10 10.44 -8.20
N ALA A 120 17.15 9.11 -8.12
CA ALA A 120 17.16 8.25 -9.30
C ALA A 120 15.80 8.28 -10.02
N LEU A 121 14.70 8.25 -9.26
CA LEU A 121 13.35 8.32 -9.79
C LEU A 121 13.07 9.69 -10.44
N LEU A 122 13.58 10.79 -9.87
CA LEU A 122 13.44 12.13 -10.46
C LEU A 122 13.98 12.20 -11.89
N LYS A 123 15.12 11.55 -12.15
CA LYS A 123 15.71 11.50 -13.50
C LYS A 123 14.86 10.71 -14.49
N GLN A 124 14.06 9.78 -14.00
CA GLN A 124 13.18 8.91 -14.80
C GLN A 124 11.74 9.44 -14.90
N LEU A 125 11.38 10.47 -14.12
CA LEU A 125 10.02 11.01 -14.06
C LEU A 125 9.45 11.34 -15.46
N PRO A 126 10.15 12.00 -16.38
CA PRO A 126 9.60 12.27 -17.71
C PRO A 126 9.22 11.00 -18.46
N SER A 127 10.07 9.98 -18.45
CA SER A 127 9.79 8.71 -19.13
C SER A 127 8.63 7.96 -18.46
N LEU A 128 8.57 7.97 -17.11
CA LEU A 128 7.50 7.32 -16.35
C LEU A 128 6.12 7.96 -16.56
N LEU A 129 6.06 9.27 -16.75
CA LEU A 129 4.81 9.98 -17.00
C LEU A 129 4.20 9.63 -18.37
N PHE A 130 5.03 9.30 -19.35
CA PHE A 130 4.61 8.99 -20.71
C PHE A 130 4.54 7.48 -21.02
N ASP A 131 5.15 6.64 -20.19
CA ASP A 131 5.12 5.18 -20.34
C ASP A 131 3.82 4.59 -19.78
N ARG A 132 2.85 4.34 -20.65
CA ARG A 132 1.58 3.69 -20.29
C ARG A 132 1.74 2.20 -19.97
N GLN A 133 2.84 1.57 -20.37
CA GLN A 133 3.12 0.16 -20.15
C GLN A 133 4.05 -0.10 -18.96
N GLY A 134 4.53 0.97 -18.29
CA GLY A 134 5.36 0.86 -17.11
C GLY A 134 4.59 0.50 -15.83
N PRO A 135 5.31 0.21 -14.74
CA PRO A 135 4.70 -0.09 -13.44
C PRO A 135 4.01 1.13 -12.80
N PHE A 136 4.33 2.33 -13.26
CA PHE A 136 3.77 3.60 -12.78
C PHE A 136 2.90 4.24 -13.85
N SER A 137 1.78 4.84 -13.47
CA SER A 137 0.93 5.61 -14.40
C SER A 137 0.13 6.69 -13.68
N ILE A 138 -0.27 7.71 -14.44
CA ILE A 138 -1.17 8.75 -13.98
C ILE A 138 -2.40 8.74 -14.89
N ARG A 139 -3.60 8.76 -14.30
CA ARG A 139 -4.84 8.88 -15.07
C ARG A 139 -4.93 10.29 -15.69
N GLN A 140 -5.24 10.34 -16.97
CA GLN A 140 -5.27 11.60 -17.74
C GLN A 140 -6.14 12.70 -17.09
N GLY A 141 -7.32 12.34 -16.58
CA GLY A 141 -8.22 13.30 -15.91
C GLY A 141 -7.78 13.77 -14.52
N ALA A 142 -6.73 13.17 -13.93
CA ALA A 142 -6.24 13.52 -12.59
C ALA A 142 -5.02 14.45 -12.62
N MET A 143 -4.36 14.61 -13.76
CA MET A 143 -3.07 15.31 -13.87
C MET A 143 -3.08 16.71 -13.25
N ALA A 144 -4.06 17.54 -13.59
CA ALA A 144 -4.12 18.92 -13.09
C ALA A 144 -4.27 18.98 -11.55
N ALA A 145 -5.10 18.10 -10.99
CA ALA A 145 -5.31 18.04 -9.55
C ALA A 145 -4.07 17.49 -8.80
N LEU A 146 -3.25 16.69 -9.47
CA LEU A 146 -2.04 16.09 -8.90
C LEU A 146 -0.82 17.02 -8.94
N LEU A 147 -0.82 18.10 -9.71
CA LEU A 147 0.35 18.97 -9.86
C LEU A 147 0.94 19.47 -8.53
N PRO A 148 0.15 19.92 -7.53
CA PRO A 148 0.70 20.35 -6.24
C PRO A 148 1.40 19.18 -5.49
N TRP A 149 0.79 17.99 -5.53
CA TRP A 149 1.35 16.80 -4.91
C TRP A 149 2.64 16.36 -5.62
N LEU A 150 2.66 16.34 -6.95
CA LEU A 150 3.83 15.99 -7.75
C LEU A 150 4.99 16.96 -7.54
N ALA A 151 4.71 18.25 -7.38
CA ALA A 151 5.73 19.26 -7.07
C ALA A 151 6.37 18.98 -5.69
N GLN A 152 5.56 18.69 -4.67
CA GLN A 152 6.07 18.31 -3.35
C GLN A 152 6.82 16.97 -3.39
N PHE A 153 6.31 15.98 -4.12
CA PHE A 153 6.99 14.70 -4.31
C PHE A 153 8.36 14.88 -4.97
N ALA A 154 8.46 15.70 -6.02
CA ALA A 154 9.73 16.02 -6.65
C ALA A 154 10.70 16.71 -5.68
N TRP A 155 10.21 17.66 -4.87
CA TRP A 155 10.99 18.32 -3.84
C TRP A 155 11.51 17.35 -2.78
N GLN A 156 10.66 16.48 -2.27
CA GLN A 156 11.00 15.46 -1.27
C GLN A 156 11.92 14.37 -1.83
N SER A 157 12.02 14.24 -3.15
CA SER A 157 12.92 13.31 -3.83
C SER A 157 14.34 13.85 -4.03
N LEU A 158 14.62 15.11 -3.70
CA LEU A 158 15.97 15.66 -3.74
C LEU A 158 16.90 14.96 -2.73
N PRO A 159 18.23 14.88 -2.97
CA PRO A 159 19.13 14.03 -2.19
C PRO A 159 19.04 14.20 -0.67
N ALA A 160 19.06 15.47 -0.19
CA ALA A 160 19.03 15.75 1.25
C ALA A 160 17.70 15.35 1.88
N TYR A 161 16.57 15.64 1.22
CA TYR A 161 15.24 15.29 1.71
C TYR A 161 15.01 13.77 1.68
N SER A 162 15.37 13.13 0.57
CA SER A 162 15.27 11.67 0.44
C SER A 162 16.08 10.93 1.50
N ALA A 163 17.30 11.40 1.82
CA ALA A 163 18.11 10.83 2.89
C ALA A 163 17.48 11.02 4.29
N ASN A 164 16.87 12.19 4.55
CA ASN A 164 16.14 12.43 5.81
C ASN A 164 14.89 11.55 5.91
N ASN A 165 14.13 11.43 4.81
CA ASN A 165 12.95 10.58 4.74
C ASN A 165 13.32 9.11 5.00
N MET A 166 14.43 8.63 4.42
CA MET A 166 14.92 7.27 4.64
C MET A 166 15.24 7.01 6.11
N ARG A 167 15.93 7.93 6.81
CA ARG A 167 16.23 7.78 8.24
C ARG A 167 14.96 7.77 9.10
N ALA A 168 14.02 8.66 8.79
CA ALA A 168 12.74 8.69 9.50
C ALA A 168 11.93 7.40 9.28
N ILE A 169 11.87 6.88 8.06
CA ILE A 169 11.18 5.61 7.79
C ILE A 169 11.89 4.46 8.53
N ALA A 170 13.23 4.41 8.50
CA ALA A 170 14.01 3.39 9.20
C ALA A 170 13.71 3.36 10.71
N ALA A 171 13.55 4.53 11.34
CA ALA A 171 13.20 4.61 12.76
C ALA A 171 11.85 3.96 13.13
N LEU A 172 10.95 3.80 12.15
CA LEU A 172 9.65 3.14 12.34
C LEU A 172 9.64 1.65 11.94
N THR A 173 10.56 1.21 11.07
CA THR A 173 10.47 -0.10 10.42
C THR A 173 11.40 -1.16 11.00
N LEU A 174 12.56 -0.79 11.51
CA LEU A 174 13.64 -1.73 11.83
C LEU A 174 13.29 -2.81 12.88
N ASP A 175 12.33 -2.57 13.75
CA ASP A 175 11.85 -3.55 14.74
C ASP A 175 10.49 -4.16 14.38
N ALA A 176 10.00 -3.91 13.17
CA ALA A 176 8.67 -4.36 12.74
C ALA A 176 8.50 -5.88 12.84
N GLY A 177 9.53 -6.67 12.53
CA GLY A 177 9.51 -8.12 12.65
C GLY A 177 9.22 -8.58 14.07
N ALA A 178 9.97 -8.08 15.05
CA ALA A 178 9.79 -8.43 16.46
C ALA A 178 8.41 -8.02 17.00
N ARG A 179 7.92 -6.84 16.63
CA ARG A 179 6.58 -6.36 17.01
C ARG A 179 5.47 -7.23 16.44
N TRP A 180 5.59 -7.64 15.19
CA TRP A 180 4.62 -8.53 14.58
C TRP A 180 4.64 -9.93 15.17
N GLN A 181 5.84 -10.48 15.50
CA GLN A 181 5.95 -11.76 16.19
C GLN A 181 5.26 -11.70 17.55
N GLY A 182 5.48 -10.63 18.32
CA GLY A 182 4.80 -10.43 19.62
C GLY A 182 3.28 -10.34 19.46
N LEU A 183 2.78 -9.51 18.53
CA LEU A 183 1.35 -9.39 18.29
C LEU A 183 0.74 -10.70 17.77
N ALA A 184 1.41 -11.40 16.86
CA ALA A 184 0.93 -12.68 16.34
C ALA A 184 0.88 -13.77 17.43
N ALA A 185 1.83 -13.79 18.36
CA ALA A 185 1.78 -14.68 19.52
C ALA A 185 0.56 -14.39 20.41
N ASP A 186 0.30 -13.14 20.72
CA ASP A 186 -0.88 -12.69 21.48
C ASP A 186 -2.22 -13.06 20.83
N LEU A 187 -2.25 -13.10 19.49
CA LEU A 187 -3.43 -13.44 18.70
C LEU A 187 -3.53 -14.94 18.40
N GLU A 188 -2.60 -15.77 18.88
CA GLU A 188 -2.45 -17.17 18.47
C GLU A 188 -2.34 -17.35 16.94
N ALA A 189 -1.89 -16.32 16.25
CA ALA A 189 -1.80 -16.20 14.79
C ALA A 189 -0.37 -16.48 14.26
N GLY A 190 0.51 -17.06 15.07
CA GLY A 190 1.90 -17.37 14.69
C GLY A 190 2.01 -18.21 13.43
N HIS A 191 1.02 -19.09 13.18
CA HIS A 191 0.95 -19.92 11.98
C HIS A 191 0.75 -19.13 10.65
N LEU A 192 0.29 -17.89 10.74
CA LEU A 192 0.18 -16.99 9.58
C LEU A 192 1.47 -16.24 9.26
N ILE A 193 2.40 -16.16 10.21
CA ILE A 193 3.69 -15.48 10.04
C ILE A 193 4.73 -16.47 9.54
N GLN A 194 5.39 -16.15 8.44
CA GLN A 194 6.45 -16.96 7.87
C GLN A 194 7.78 -16.21 7.97
N ASN A 195 8.80 -16.90 8.49
CA ASN A 195 10.17 -16.38 8.59
C ASN A 195 11.02 -16.99 7.48
N LYS A 196 10.83 -16.57 6.24
CA LYS A 196 11.55 -17.05 5.05
C LYS A 196 12.33 -15.95 4.35
N GLY A 197 12.32 -14.75 4.91
CA GLY A 197 12.92 -13.59 4.27
C GLY A 197 12.12 -13.07 3.07
N CYS A 198 12.70 -12.09 2.37
CA CYS A 198 12.20 -11.53 1.12
C CYS A 198 13.34 -11.41 0.12
N LEU A 199 13.05 -11.50 -1.16
CA LEU A 199 14.07 -11.48 -2.22
C LEU A 199 13.75 -10.38 -3.25
N TYR A 200 14.73 -9.55 -3.59
CA TYR A 200 14.71 -8.68 -4.78
C TYR A 200 15.52 -9.35 -5.89
N VAL A 201 14.94 -9.41 -7.07
CA VAL A 201 15.55 -10.01 -8.26
C VAL A 201 15.82 -8.94 -9.30
N PHE A 202 17.03 -8.95 -9.87
CA PHE A 202 17.48 -8.03 -10.91
C PHE A 202 17.70 -8.78 -12.23
N ASN A 203 17.11 -8.29 -13.32
CA ASN A 203 17.08 -9.02 -14.60
C ASN A 203 18.47 -9.14 -15.25
N ASN A 204 19.37 -8.18 -15.03
CA ASN A 204 20.70 -8.17 -15.63
C ASN A 204 21.74 -7.52 -14.71
N GLU A 205 23.02 -7.72 -15.04
CA GLU A 205 24.15 -7.23 -14.26
C GLU A 205 24.13 -5.71 -14.07
N ALA A 206 23.77 -4.93 -15.08
CA ALA A 206 23.74 -3.47 -14.98
C ALA A 206 22.72 -2.99 -13.93
N ARG A 207 21.54 -3.64 -13.88
CA ARG A 207 20.50 -3.37 -12.89
C ARG A 207 20.91 -3.84 -11.49
N TYR A 208 21.57 -4.99 -11.40
CA TYR A 208 22.11 -5.49 -10.14
C TYR A 208 23.16 -4.52 -9.56
N GLN A 209 24.10 -4.04 -10.36
CA GLN A 209 25.10 -3.06 -9.91
C GLN A 209 24.47 -1.73 -9.49
N ALA A 210 23.42 -1.28 -10.19
CA ALA A 210 22.67 -0.10 -9.78
C ALA A 210 21.94 -0.32 -8.44
N GLY A 211 21.31 -1.49 -8.26
CA GLY A 211 20.61 -1.88 -7.02
C GLY A 211 21.56 -1.99 -5.83
N ARG A 212 22.77 -2.48 -6.01
CA ARG A 212 23.77 -2.61 -4.92
C ARG A 212 24.05 -1.29 -4.19
N ARG A 213 23.96 -0.15 -4.87
CA ARG A 213 24.15 1.17 -4.23
C ARG A 213 23.01 1.44 -3.23
N ASP A 214 21.77 1.16 -3.61
CA ASP A 214 20.63 1.30 -2.72
C ASP A 214 20.73 0.34 -1.53
N MET A 215 21.14 -0.91 -1.78
CA MET A 215 21.34 -1.91 -0.73
C MET A 215 22.39 -1.48 0.29
N ARG A 216 23.51 -0.90 -0.16
CA ARG A 216 24.55 -0.36 0.75
C ARG A 216 24.02 0.77 1.64
N LEU A 217 23.17 1.65 1.10
CA LEU A 217 22.55 2.72 1.89
C LEU A 217 21.63 2.14 2.97
N ARG A 218 20.87 1.08 2.64
CA ARG A 218 20.01 0.40 3.62
C ARG A 218 20.83 -0.33 4.67
N GLN A 219 21.92 -1.03 4.29
CA GLN A 219 22.84 -1.67 5.22
C GLN A 219 23.46 -0.67 6.19
N ALA A 220 23.84 0.52 5.72
CA ALA A 220 24.39 1.59 6.56
C ALA A 220 23.37 2.12 7.60
N LEU A 221 22.09 1.86 7.41
CA LEU A 221 21.00 2.18 8.35
C LEU A 221 20.52 0.97 9.17
N GLY A 222 21.26 -0.14 9.14
CA GLY A 222 21.01 -1.30 9.98
C GLY A 222 20.19 -2.43 9.33
N VAL A 223 19.83 -2.33 8.05
CA VAL A 223 19.11 -3.41 7.36
C VAL A 223 20.06 -4.55 7.05
N ASN A 224 19.67 -5.76 7.44
CA ASN A 224 20.39 -7.00 7.11
C ASN A 224 20.11 -7.40 5.66
N ILE A 225 21.14 -7.46 4.81
CA ILE A 225 21.01 -7.73 3.37
C ILE A 225 22.16 -8.61 2.91
N GLU A 226 21.82 -9.69 2.23
CA GLU A 226 22.75 -10.56 1.53
C GLU A 226 22.62 -10.31 0.03
N LEU A 227 23.75 -9.98 -0.62
CA LEU A 227 23.80 -9.80 -2.07
C LEU A 227 24.14 -11.13 -2.73
N LEU A 228 23.27 -11.60 -3.60
CA LEU A 228 23.35 -12.93 -4.22
C LEU A 228 23.77 -12.81 -5.69
N ASN A 229 24.71 -13.65 -6.10
CA ASN A 229 24.98 -13.89 -7.51
C ASN A 229 23.87 -14.79 -8.13
N PRO A 230 23.81 -14.93 -9.48
CA PRO A 230 22.77 -15.73 -10.12
C PRO A 230 22.71 -17.19 -9.65
N GLY A 231 23.86 -17.80 -9.33
CA GLY A 231 23.93 -19.19 -8.84
C GLY A 231 23.37 -19.35 -7.43
N GLU A 232 23.71 -18.45 -6.53
CA GLU A 232 23.17 -18.41 -5.16
C GLU A 232 21.66 -18.13 -5.15
N LEU A 233 21.20 -17.22 -6.05
CA LEU A 233 19.79 -16.95 -6.23
C LEU A 233 19.03 -18.19 -6.70
N ALA A 234 19.54 -18.92 -7.67
CA ALA A 234 18.92 -20.15 -8.16
C ALA A 234 18.85 -21.25 -7.10
N GLN A 235 19.81 -21.31 -6.17
CA GLN A 235 19.75 -22.24 -5.02
C GLN A 235 18.67 -21.81 -4.02
N LEU A 236 18.52 -20.50 -3.79
CA LEU A 236 17.56 -19.94 -2.86
C LEU A 236 16.11 -20.07 -3.37
N GLU A 237 15.89 -19.80 -4.67
CA GLU A 237 14.58 -19.87 -5.35
C GLU A 237 14.67 -20.72 -6.63
N PRO A 238 14.73 -22.06 -6.50
CA PRO A 238 14.98 -22.97 -7.63
C PRO A 238 13.85 -23.00 -8.66
N HIS A 239 12.66 -22.50 -8.33
CA HIS A 239 11.50 -22.48 -9.24
C HIS A 239 11.44 -21.19 -10.07
N LEU A 240 12.25 -20.18 -9.75
CA LEU A 240 12.36 -18.99 -10.59
C LEU A 240 13.20 -19.30 -11.84
N PRO A 241 12.84 -18.69 -12.99
CA PRO A 241 13.71 -18.70 -14.15
C PRO A 241 15.09 -18.12 -13.80
N GLN A 242 16.11 -18.63 -14.46
CA GLN A 242 17.46 -18.10 -14.29
C GLN A 242 17.52 -16.64 -14.74
N VAL A 243 18.07 -15.79 -13.90
CA VAL A 243 18.33 -14.38 -14.19
C VAL A 243 19.82 -14.10 -14.23
N GLU A 244 20.23 -13.16 -15.07
CA GLU A 244 21.65 -12.82 -15.25
C GLU A 244 22.17 -11.84 -14.18
N GLY A 245 21.28 -11.09 -13.53
CA GLY A 245 21.66 -10.00 -12.64
C GLY A 245 21.94 -10.41 -11.19
N GLY A 246 21.30 -11.45 -10.69
CA GLY A 246 21.38 -11.81 -9.27
C GLY A 246 20.30 -11.18 -8.40
N GLY A 247 20.53 -11.12 -7.08
CA GLY A 247 19.50 -10.70 -6.13
C GLY A 247 20.01 -9.97 -4.89
N ALA A 248 19.07 -9.44 -4.12
CA ALA A 248 19.30 -8.97 -2.76
C ALA A 248 18.30 -9.68 -1.84
N PHE A 249 18.81 -10.44 -0.89
CA PHE A 249 18.03 -11.19 0.07
C PHE A 249 17.98 -10.46 1.40
N PHE A 250 16.79 -10.38 1.99
CA PHE A 250 16.48 -9.77 3.29
C PHE A 250 16.07 -10.88 4.25
N PRO A 251 17.00 -11.47 4.99
CA PRO A 251 16.73 -12.66 5.80
C PRO A 251 15.76 -12.41 6.95
N ASP A 252 15.76 -11.21 7.53
CA ASP A 252 14.96 -10.85 8.70
C ASP A 252 13.51 -10.48 8.35
N ALA A 253 13.22 -10.27 7.06
CA ALA A 253 11.87 -9.96 6.60
C ALA A 253 10.91 -11.11 6.87
N LEU A 254 9.75 -10.80 7.40
CA LEU A 254 8.66 -11.74 7.60
C LEU A 254 7.61 -11.61 6.50
N SER A 255 6.77 -12.63 6.37
CA SER A 255 5.61 -12.55 5.51
C SER A 255 4.37 -13.15 6.17
N VAL A 256 3.21 -12.65 5.74
CA VAL A 256 1.90 -13.08 6.20
C VAL A 256 1.25 -13.90 5.10
N SER A 257 0.94 -15.16 5.40
CA SER A 257 0.33 -16.08 4.42
C SER A 257 -1.10 -15.69 4.02
N ASP A 258 -1.82 -14.95 4.88
CA ASP A 258 -3.12 -14.35 4.56
C ASP A 258 -3.33 -13.03 5.34
N PRO A 259 -3.02 -11.87 4.73
CA PRO A 259 -3.20 -10.57 5.39
C PRO A 259 -4.66 -10.28 5.78
N GLY A 260 -5.62 -10.70 4.96
CA GLY A 260 -7.04 -10.51 5.26
C GLY A 260 -7.46 -11.28 6.50
N HIS A 261 -7.04 -12.53 6.61
CA HIS A 261 -7.30 -13.37 7.78
C HIS A 261 -6.64 -12.79 9.04
N LEU A 262 -5.38 -12.37 8.95
CA LEU A 262 -4.67 -11.76 10.09
C LEU A 262 -5.40 -10.53 10.62
N VAL A 263 -5.86 -9.64 9.74
CA VAL A 263 -6.61 -8.44 10.16
C VAL A 263 -7.98 -8.81 10.74
N GLY A 264 -8.61 -9.85 10.21
CA GLY A 264 -9.84 -10.43 10.80
C GLY A 264 -9.62 -10.94 12.23
N LEU A 265 -8.48 -11.61 12.52
CA LEU A 265 -8.14 -12.05 13.88
C LEU A 265 -7.87 -10.85 14.81
N ILE A 266 -7.23 -9.79 14.33
CA ILE A 266 -7.06 -8.56 15.12
C ILE A 266 -8.43 -7.97 15.48
N ALA A 267 -9.36 -7.89 14.52
CA ALA A 267 -10.70 -7.39 14.75
C ALA A 267 -11.47 -8.25 15.78
N ALA A 268 -11.49 -9.55 15.59
CA ALA A 268 -12.16 -10.49 16.50
C ALA A 268 -11.59 -10.41 17.93
N ARG A 269 -10.27 -10.28 18.06
CA ARG A 269 -9.63 -10.11 19.37
C ARG A 269 -9.96 -8.75 19.99
N ALA A 270 -9.99 -7.68 19.20
CA ALA A 270 -10.38 -6.36 19.67
C ALA A 270 -11.82 -6.37 20.20
N GLU A 271 -12.76 -7.01 19.49
CA GLU A 271 -14.15 -7.18 19.95
C GLU A 271 -14.24 -8.03 21.22
N ALA A 272 -13.49 -9.13 21.31
CA ALA A 272 -13.43 -9.98 22.50
C ALA A 272 -12.86 -9.22 23.71
N ASP A 273 -11.92 -8.33 23.50
CA ASP A 273 -11.34 -7.46 24.54
C ASP A 273 -12.25 -6.25 24.86
N GLY A 274 -13.41 -6.06 24.17
CA GLY A 274 -14.44 -5.07 24.46
C GLY A 274 -14.49 -3.86 23.53
N VAL A 275 -13.71 -3.84 22.43
CA VAL A 275 -13.83 -2.81 21.38
C VAL A 275 -15.17 -3.00 20.64
N GLN A 276 -15.90 -1.91 20.43
CA GLN A 276 -17.09 -1.92 19.58
C GLN A 276 -16.71 -1.56 18.15
N ILE A 277 -17.01 -2.43 17.19
CA ILE A 277 -16.81 -2.13 15.75
C ILE A 277 -18.20 -1.88 15.13
N VAL A 278 -18.41 -0.65 14.66
CA VAL A 278 -19.70 -0.18 14.15
C VAL A 278 -19.60 0.06 12.64
N PRO A 279 -20.46 -0.55 11.81
CA PRO A 279 -20.42 -0.45 10.35
C PRO A 279 -21.04 0.87 9.87
N GLU A 280 -20.42 2.00 10.22
CA GLU A 280 -20.90 3.33 9.89
C GLU A 280 -19.79 4.24 9.35
N SER A 281 -20.15 5.07 8.39
CA SER A 281 -19.26 6.08 7.83
C SER A 281 -19.29 7.37 8.65
N VAL A 282 -18.16 8.02 8.79
CA VAL A 282 -18.06 9.38 9.33
C VAL A 282 -18.09 10.36 8.15
N VAL A 283 -19.15 11.16 8.06
CA VAL A 283 -19.34 12.14 6.99
C VAL A 283 -18.97 13.55 7.40
N ARG A 284 -18.95 13.85 8.69
CA ARG A 284 -18.54 15.16 9.22
C ARG A 284 -17.80 15.00 10.54
N LEU A 285 -16.79 15.83 10.72
CA LEU A 285 -15.98 15.91 11.92
C LEU A 285 -15.86 17.37 12.34
N SER A 286 -16.09 17.67 13.61
CA SER A 286 -16.03 19.01 14.18
C SER A 286 -15.32 18.99 15.53
N ALA A 287 -14.22 19.72 15.64
CA ALA A 287 -13.49 19.87 16.89
C ALA A 287 -14.16 20.91 17.80
N GLN A 288 -14.33 20.58 19.08
CA GLN A 288 -14.77 21.46 20.15
C GLN A 288 -13.66 21.53 21.23
N LYS A 289 -13.79 22.44 22.19
CA LYS A 289 -12.71 22.69 23.18
C LYS A 289 -12.21 21.43 23.91
N ARG A 290 -13.06 20.44 24.19
CA ARG A 290 -12.74 19.25 24.98
C ARG A 290 -13.21 17.94 24.36
N GLN A 291 -13.83 18.00 23.20
CA GLN A 291 -14.43 16.85 22.57
C GLN A 291 -14.49 17.02 21.05
N VAL A 292 -14.76 15.96 20.36
CA VAL A 292 -14.99 15.93 18.92
C VAL A 292 -16.38 15.42 18.64
N VAL A 293 -17.11 16.11 17.78
CA VAL A 293 -18.44 15.67 17.30
C VAL A 293 -18.28 15.08 15.93
N LEU A 294 -18.71 13.83 15.78
CA LEU A 294 -18.76 13.11 14.51
C LEU A 294 -20.23 12.98 14.08
N GLN A 295 -20.49 13.26 12.82
CA GLN A 295 -21.77 12.95 12.17
C GLN A 295 -21.60 11.69 11.33
N LEU A 296 -22.44 10.70 11.56
CA LEU A 296 -22.43 9.44 10.84
C LEU A 296 -23.29 9.51 9.57
N GLY A 297 -23.04 8.58 8.64
CA GLY A 297 -23.79 8.49 7.39
C GLY A 297 -25.29 8.23 7.57
N ASN A 298 -25.69 7.56 8.66
CA ASN A 298 -27.09 7.33 9.04
C ASN A 298 -27.76 8.54 9.72
N GLY A 299 -27.05 9.69 9.87
CA GLY A 299 -27.55 10.91 10.50
C GLY A 299 -27.35 11.01 12.00
N GLN A 300 -26.90 9.95 12.66
CA GLN A 300 -26.60 9.96 14.10
C GLN A 300 -25.37 10.84 14.40
N ARG A 301 -25.24 11.29 15.65
CA ARG A 301 -24.08 12.01 16.16
C ARG A 301 -23.42 11.22 17.27
N VAL A 302 -22.09 11.17 17.20
CA VAL A 302 -21.23 10.61 18.25
C VAL A 302 -20.34 11.72 18.76
N THR A 303 -20.23 11.86 20.07
CA THR A 303 -19.29 12.75 20.71
C THR A 303 -18.19 11.93 21.37
N ALA A 304 -16.95 12.25 21.12
CA ALA A 304 -15.81 11.55 21.67
C ALA A 304 -14.85 12.51 22.39
N ARG A 305 -14.21 12.06 23.44
CA ARG A 305 -13.11 12.83 24.08
C ARG A 305 -11.91 12.95 23.14
N GLN A 306 -11.57 11.85 22.49
CA GLN A 306 -10.49 11.81 21.49
C GLN A 306 -10.94 11.02 20.26
N VAL A 307 -10.44 11.43 19.09
CA VAL A 307 -10.69 10.75 17.83
C VAL A 307 -9.35 10.44 17.18
N VAL A 308 -9.17 9.17 16.78
CA VAL A 308 -8.02 8.74 15.96
C VAL A 308 -8.48 8.58 14.52
N ILE A 309 -7.89 9.33 13.59
CA ILE A 309 -8.18 9.24 12.17
C ILE A 309 -7.19 8.26 11.53
N ALA A 310 -7.65 7.04 11.24
CA ALA A 310 -6.90 5.94 10.61
C ALA A 310 -7.61 5.43 9.34
N ALA A 311 -8.34 6.33 8.63
CA ALA A 311 -9.19 6.00 7.50
C ALA A 311 -8.44 5.84 6.14
N GLY A 312 -7.15 5.56 6.18
CA GLY A 312 -6.33 5.32 5.00
C GLY A 312 -6.43 6.47 3.98
N ALA A 313 -6.77 6.17 2.73
CA ALA A 313 -6.90 7.15 1.66
C ALA A 313 -8.04 8.16 1.88
N HIS A 314 -8.99 7.86 2.76
CA HIS A 314 -10.11 8.75 3.10
C HIS A 314 -9.79 9.74 4.23
N SER A 315 -8.63 9.62 4.88
CA SER A 315 -8.24 10.45 6.03
C SER A 315 -8.12 11.93 5.68
N LYS A 316 -7.68 12.27 4.46
CA LYS A 316 -7.59 13.65 3.99
C LYS A 316 -8.92 14.39 4.09
N PHE A 317 -10.01 13.75 3.70
CA PHE A 317 -11.35 14.33 3.77
C PHE A 317 -11.74 14.77 5.19
N LEU A 318 -11.33 14.03 6.19
CA LEU A 318 -11.61 14.34 7.59
C LEU A 318 -10.64 15.39 8.16
N ALA A 319 -9.36 15.33 7.79
CA ALA A 319 -8.36 16.30 8.20
C ALA A 319 -8.67 17.71 7.64
N ASP A 320 -9.08 17.80 6.37
CA ASP A 320 -9.45 19.06 5.71
C ASP A 320 -10.62 19.76 6.44
N GLN A 321 -11.56 19.00 7.04
CA GLN A 321 -12.72 19.57 7.75
C GLN A 321 -12.36 20.33 9.05
N VAL A 322 -11.21 20.03 9.61
CA VAL A 322 -10.70 20.71 10.81
C VAL A 322 -9.55 21.66 10.48
N GLY A 323 -9.32 21.89 9.18
CA GLY A 323 -8.32 22.86 8.70
C GLY A 323 -6.90 22.31 8.60
N ASP A 324 -6.68 21.02 8.81
CA ASP A 324 -5.38 20.37 8.58
C ASP A 324 -5.25 19.92 7.14
N LEU A 325 -4.69 20.79 6.31
CA LEU A 325 -4.49 20.51 4.89
C LEU A 325 -3.27 19.57 4.73
N VAL A 326 -3.53 18.34 4.33
CA VAL A 326 -2.47 17.34 4.13
C VAL A 326 -2.35 16.96 2.65
N PRO A 327 -1.13 16.87 2.12
CA PRO A 327 -0.91 16.43 0.75
C PRO A 327 -0.97 14.91 0.66
N LEU A 328 -2.09 14.32 1.07
CA LEU A 328 -2.35 12.89 0.95
C LEU A 328 -2.93 12.61 -0.43
N GLU A 329 -2.33 11.68 -1.17
CA GLU A 329 -2.82 11.19 -2.45
C GLU A 329 -2.98 9.67 -2.42
N THR A 330 -3.75 9.17 -3.38
CA THR A 330 -4.03 7.76 -3.49
C THR A 330 -3.18 7.11 -4.57
N GLU A 331 -2.32 6.19 -4.16
CA GLU A 331 -1.69 5.25 -5.08
C GLU A 331 -2.58 4.01 -5.22
N ARG A 332 -3.20 3.87 -6.38
CA ARG A 332 -4.02 2.72 -6.76
C ARG A 332 -3.08 1.55 -7.05
N GLY A 333 -3.18 0.51 -6.25
CA GLY A 333 -2.40 -0.71 -6.40
C GLY A 333 -3.29 -1.87 -6.82
N TYR A 334 -2.77 -2.72 -7.68
CA TYR A 334 -3.51 -3.86 -8.21
C TYR A 334 -2.85 -5.16 -7.78
N HIS A 335 -3.66 -6.21 -7.61
CA HIS A 335 -3.12 -7.55 -7.55
C HIS A 335 -3.93 -8.55 -8.39
N LEU A 336 -3.25 -9.62 -8.77
CA LEU A 336 -3.81 -10.84 -9.32
C LEU A 336 -3.55 -11.99 -8.35
N GLU A 337 -4.46 -12.95 -8.27
CA GLU A 337 -4.26 -14.19 -7.53
C GLU A 337 -4.42 -15.40 -8.45
N TYR A 338 -3.59 -16.41 -8.21
CA TYR A 338 -3.54 -17.67 -8.96
C TYR A 338 -3.68 -18.82 -7.96
N ASP A 339 -4.87 -19.43 -7.93
CA ASP A 339 -5.19 -20.53 -7.03
C ASP A 339 -4.36 -21.77 -7.36
N GLY A 340 -3.86 -22.46 -6.32
CA GLY A 340 -3.03 -23.65 -6.46
C GLY A 340 -1.58 -23.39 -6.87
N GLU A 341 -1.15 -22.14 -7.03
CA GLU A 341 0.18 -21.76 -7.52
C GLU A 341 1.10 -21.19 -6.41
N SER A 342 0.78 -21.45 -5.13
CA SER A 342 1.57 -20.96 -3.98
C SER A 342 3.05 -21.37 -4.02
N ASP A 343 3.35 -22.52 -4.61
CA ASP A 343 4.67 -23.13 -4.58
C ASP A 343 5.61 -22.63 -5.69
N ARG A 344 5.13 -21.69 -6.55
CA ARG A 344 5.96 -21.05 -7.59
C ARG A 344 7.14 -20.27 -7.01
N VAL A 345 6.99 -19.77 -5.79
CA VAL A 345 8.06 -19.11 -5.04
C VAL A 345 8.00 -19.57 -3.57
N ARG A 346 9.15 -19.65 -2.90
CA ARG A 346 9.24 -20.09 -1.51
C ARG A 346 9.00 -18.95 -0.50
N ARG A 347 9.17 -17.72 -0.94
CA ARG A 347 9.09 -16.46 -0.18
C ARG A 347 8.58 -15.33 -1.05
N PRO A 348 8.24 -14.15 -0.50
CA PRO A 348 7.97 -12.97 -1.32
C PRO A 348 9.17 -12.61 -2.19
N VAL A 349 8.94 -12.51 -3.49
CA VAL A 349 9.94 -12.13 -4.49
C VAL A 349 9.50 -10.86 -5.18
N CYS A 350 10.33 -9.83 -5.14
CA CYS A 350 10.12 -8.57 -5.86
C CYS A 350 10.88 -8.59 -7.18
N ALA A 351 10.18 -8.48 -8.30
CA ALA A 351 10.76 -8.18 -9.60
C ALA A 351 11.08 -6.68 -9.65
N ALA A 352 12.32 -6.32 -9.30
CA ALA A 352 12.70 -4.94 -8.97
C ALA A 352 12.38 -3.92 -10.09
N GLU A 353 12.68 -4.26 -11.36
CA GLU A 353 12.41 -3.38 -12.50
C GLU A 353 10.94 -3.33 -12.89
N SER A 354 10.19 -4.38 -12.61
CA SER A 354 8.78 -4.47 -12.96
C SER A 354 7.85 -3.95 -11.87
N GLY A 355 8.39 -3.69 -10.66
CA GLY A 355 7.68 -3.04 -9.57
C GLY A 355 6.51 -3.84 -9.01
N PHE A 356 6.60 -5.18 -8.99
CA PHE A 356 5.60 -6.04 -8.36
C PHE A 356 6.22 -7.16 -7.54
N TYR A 357 5.46 -7.64 -6.57
CA TYR A 357 5.78 -8.78 -5.73
C TYR A 357 5.02 -10.01 -6.16
N MET A 358 5.69 -11.14 -6.13
CA MET A 358 5.12 -12.49 -6.16
C MET A 358 5.19 -13.03 -4.73
N SER A 359 4.05 -13.24 -4.09
CA SER A 359 4.00 -13.67 -2.69
C SER A 359 3.24 -14.99 -2.56
N PRO A 360 3.86 -16.01 -1.96
CA PRO A 360 3.17 -17.26 -1.65
C PRO A 360 2.17 -16.99 -0.51
N MET A 361 0.88 -17.15 -0.82
CA MET A 361 -0.22 -17.05 0.13
C MET A 361 -0.78 -18.43 0.44
N ALA A 362 -1.68 -18.53 1.41
CA ALA A 362 -2.37 -19.76 1.74
C ALA A 362 -3.12 -20.31 0.50
N GLY A 363 -2.56 -21.35 -0.13
CA GLY A 363 -3.13 -22.03 -1.29
C GLY A 363 -3.16 -21.25 -2.62
N ARG A 364 -2.47 -20.10 -2.71
CA ARG A 364 -2.45 -19.26 -3.92
C ARG A 364 -1.17 -18.44 -4.05
N LEU A 365 -0.83 -18.06 -5.27
CA LEU A 365 0.19 -17.04 -5.53
C LEU A 365 -0.50 -15.69 -5.70
N ARG A 366 -0.09 -14.67 -4.93
CA ARG A 366 -0.50 -13.28 -5.11
C ARG A 366 0.58 -12.49 -5.84
N VAL A 367 0.17 -11.79 -6.88
CA VAL A 367 1.04 -10.90 -7.66
C VAL A 367 0.54 -9.48 -7.45
N ALA A 368 1.21 -8.73 -6.59
CA ALA A 368 0.78 -7.42 -6.15
C ALA A 368 1.78 -6.34 -6.57
N GLY A 369 1.32 -5.32 -7.25
CA GLY A 369 2.21 -4.24 -7.72
C GLY A 369 1.47 -3.13 -8.40
N THR A 370 2.23 -2.43 -9.22
CA THR A 370 1.84 -1.23 -9.97
C THR A 370 1.39 -0.06 -9.09
N VAL A 371 1.58 1.13 -9.61
CA VAL A 371 1.14 2.38 -9.00
C VAL A 371 0.39 3.18 -10.08
N GLU A 372 -0.86 3.50 -9.80
CA GLU A 372 -1.64 4.42 -10.63
C GLU A 372 -2.15 5.57 -9.75
N LEU A 373 -1.76 6.81 -10.07
CA LEU A 373 -2.34 7.99 -9.43
C LEU A 373 -3.66 8.36 -10.12
N GLY A 374 -4.74 8.54 -9.35
CA GLY A 374 -6.05 8.81 -9.95
C GLY A 374 -7.22 8.80 -8.97
N GLY A 375 -6.95 8.99 -7.69
CA GLY A 375 -7.96 9.08 -6.64
C GLY A 375 -8.74 7.78 -6.40
N VAL A 376 -9.75 7.85 -5.54
CA VAL A 376 -10.50 6.67 -5.06
C VAL A 376 -11.75 6.34 -5.87
N LYS A 377 -12.28 7.29 -6.69
CA LYS A 377 -13.62 7.16 -7.31
C LYS A 377 -13.63 6.42 -8.65
N ALA A 378 -12.50 6.40 -9.34
CA ALA A 378 -12.44 5.85 -10.69
C ALA A 378 -12.49 4.30 -10.68
N PRO A 379 -13.11 3.66 -11.70
CA PRO A 379 -13.12 2.20 -11.81
C PRO A 379 -11.70 1.65 -12.03
N PRO A 380 -11.47 0.34 -11.81
CA PRO A 380 -10.21 -0.32 -12.13
C PRO A 380 -9.79 -0.08 -13.58
N THR A 381 -8.48 0.05 -13.80
CA THR A 381 -7.89 0.21 -15.14
C THR A 381 -7.45 -1.16 -15.67
N PRO A 382 -8.09 -1.69 -16.73
CA PRO A 382 -7.79 -3.04 -17.25
C PRO A 382 -6.33 -3.22 -17.65
N ASP A 383 -5.68 -2.19 -18.20
CA ASP A 383 -4.29 -2.24 -18.62
C ASP A 383 -3.32 -2.53 -17.46
N ARG A 384 -3.66 -2.15 -16.22
CA ARG A 384 -2.85 -2.46 -15.03
C ARG A 384 -2.88 -3.94 -14.69
N LEU A 385 -4.04 -4.57 -14.80
CA LEU A 385 -4.19 -6.02 -14.61
C LEU A 385 -3.55 -6.79 -15.77
N ALA A 386 -3.72 -6.31 -17.00
CA ALA A 386 -3.08 -6.88 -18.18
C ALA A 386 -1.56 -6.84 -18.08
N PHE A 387 -0.98 -5.72 -17.61
CA PHE A 387 0.46 -5.58 -17.34
C PHE A 387 0.96 -6.68 -16.39
N LEU A 388 0.33 -6.84 -15.22
CA LEU A 388 0.71 -7.89 -14.26
C LEU A 388 0.60 -9.29 -14.88
N SER A 389 -0.50 -9.57 -15.59
CA SER A 389 -0.71 -10.87 -16.25
C SER A 389 0.32 -11.16 -17.34
N HIS A 390 0.73 -10.16 -18.11
CA HIS A 390 1.79 -10.29 -19.12
C HIS A 390 3.14 -10.60 -18.47
N ARG A 391 3.54 -9.80 -17.47
CA ARG A 391 4.81 -10.01 -16.78
C ARG A 391 4.89 -11.37 -16.08
N MET A 392 3.78 -11.85 -15.57
CA MET A 392 3.74 -13.18 -14.96
C MET A 392 3.92 -14.31 -15.99
N ARG A 393 3.37 -14.15 -17.19
CA ARG A 393 3.60 -15.12 -18.29
C ARG A 393 5.02 -15.07 -18.83
N ASP A 394 5.67 -13.91 -18.80
CA ASP A 394 7.10 -13.82 -19.14
C ASP A 394 7.97 -14.62 -18.15
N ILE A 395 7.58 -14.63 -16.85
CA ILE A 395 8.30 -15.36 -15.79
C ILE A 395 7.89 -16.85 -15.77
N PHE A 396 6.59 -17.14 -15.84
CA PHE A 396 6.02 -18.49 -15.78
C PHE A 396 5.09 -18.71 -16.98
N PRO A 397 5.62 -19.17 -18.13
CA PRO A 397 4.83 -19.32 -19.36
C PRO A 397 3.66 -20.31 -19.26
N ASP A 398 3.74 -21.28 -18.35
CA ASP A 398 2.73 -22.30 -18.08
C ASP A 398 1.64 -21.82 -17.10
N LEU A 399 1.74 -20.61 -16.56
CA LEU A 399 0.80 -20.08 -15.59
C LEU A 399 -0.58 -19.86 -16.23
N LYS A 400 -1.62 -20.41 -15.60
CA LYS A 400 -3.01 -20.26 -16.05
C LYS A 400 -3.48 -18.82 -15.86
N ALA A 401 -4.70 -18.53 -16.33
CA ALA A 401 -5.33 -17.23 -16.07
C ALA A 401 -5.53 -17.00 -14.56
N ALA A 402 -5.39 -15.74 -14.14
CA ALA A 402 -5.63 -15.38 -12.74
C ALA A 402 -7.06 -15.72 -12.32
N SER A 403 -7.20 -16.27 -11.12
CA SER A 403 -8.49 -16.65 -10.53
C SER A 403 -9.25 -15.42 -10.03
N ARG A 404 -8.53 -14.42 -9.51
CA ARG A 404 -9.09 -13.20 -8.92
C ARG A 404 -8.21 -12.01 -9.21
N SER A 405 -8.83 -10.84 -9.19
CA SER A 405 -8.16 -9.54 -9.24
C SER A 405 -8.70 -8.59 -8.17
N TRP A 406 -7.89 -7.62 -7.78
CA TRP A 406 -8.27 -6.66 -6.77
C TRP A 406 -7.61 -5.31 -7.02
N LEU A 407 -8.28 -4.24 -6.56
CA LEU A 407 -7.79 -2.87 -6.54
C LEU A 407 -7.86 -2.32 -5.13
N GLY A 408 -6.77 -1.73 -4.66
CA GLY A 408 -6.70 -1.01 -3.39
C GLY A 408 -6.11 0.37 -3.48
N PHE A 409 -6.32 1.12 -2.42
CA PHE A 409 -5.98 2.54 -2.33
C PHE A 409 -4.93 2.75 -1.23
N ARG A 410 -3.65 2.87 -1.64
CA ARG A 410 -2.55 3.16 -0.70
C ARG A 410 -2.59 4.66 -0.38
N PRO A 411 -2.64 5.04 0.91
CA PRO A 411 -2.59 6.43 1.33
C PRO A 411 -1.15 6.93 1.31
N SER A 412 -0.76 7.70 0.30
CA SER A 412 0.64 8.08 0.08
C SER A 412 0.90 9.56 0.32
N MET A 413 1.94 9.83 1.10
CA MET A 413 2.46 11.16 1.35
C MET A 413 3.63 11.44 0.40
N PRO A 414 3.88 12.70 0.01
CA PRO A 414 4.96 13.04 -0.93
C PRO A 414 6.36 12.64 -0.43
N ASP A 415 6.56 12.60 0.88
CA ASP A 415 7.81 12.21 1.55
C ASP A 415 7.86 10.74 1.95
N SER A 416 6.80 9.96 1.63
CA SER A 416 6.63 8.55 2.00
C SER A 416 6.56 8.26 3.51
N ARG A 417 6.51 9.29 4.36
CA ARG A 417 6.40 9.16 5.81
C ARG A 417 4.92 9.23 6.22
N PRO A 418 4.44 8.41 7.17
CA PRO A 418 3.07 8.51 7.67
C PRO A 418 2.86 9.84 8.42
N VAL A 419 1.61 10.19 8.64
CA VAL A 419 1.20 11.22 9.60
C VAL A 419 0.79 10.51 10.89
N ILE A 420 1.59 10.70 11.94
CA ILE A 420 1.34 10.19 13.29
C ILE A 420 1.56 11.37 14.25
N SER A 421 0.50 12.10 14.55
CA SER A 421 0.58 13.30 15.38
C SER A 421 -0.79 13.77 15.85
N GLU A 422 -0.79 14.67 16.81
CA GLU A 422 -1.97 15.48 17.13
C GLU A 422 -2.30 16.43 15.96
N SER A 423 -3.57 16.81 15.84
CA SER A 423 -4.04 17.88 14.96
C SER A 423 -3.56 19.25 15.45
N ARG A 424 -3.46 20.23 14.55
CA ARG A 424 -3.19 21.63 14.92
C ARG A 424 -4.29 22.27 15.75
N VAL A 425 -5.51 21.75 15.66
CA VAL A 425 -6.66 22.28 16.41
C VAL A 425 -6.72 21.74 17.85
N GLY A 426 -5.92 20.73 18.19
CA GLY A 426 -5.80 20.23 19.56
C GLY A 426 -5.64 18.71 19.64
N ARG A 427 -5.31 18.27 20.85
CA ARG A 427 -4.97 16.87 21.21
C ARG A 427 -6.15 15.90 21.13
N GLN A 428 -7.37 16.42 21.01
CA GLN A 428 -8.58 15.60 20.86
C GLN A 428 -8.68 14.93 19.49
N ILE A 429 -7.85 15.32 18.51
CA ILE A 429 -7.77 14.67 17.22
C ILE A 429 -6.33 14.19 16.99
N ILE A 430 -6.19 12.91 16.74
CA ILE A 430 -4.93 12.23 16.48
C ILE A 430 -4.98 11.62 15.09
N TYR A 431 -3.90 11.73 14.36
CA TYR A 431 -3.75 11.17 13.01
C TYR A 431 -2.87 9.92 13.03
N ALA A 432 -3.30 8.90 12.28
CA ALA A 432 -2.56 7.66 12.06
C ALA A 432 -2.82 7.15 10.64
N PHE A 433 -2.32 7.88 9.63
CA PHE A 433 -2.55 7.57 8.23
C PHE A 433 -1.34 7.94 7.34
N GLY A 434 -1.45 7.67 6.04
CA GLY A 434 -0.40 8.04 5.08
C GLY A 434 0.75 7.06 5.00
N HIS A 435 0.55 5.80 5.40
CA HIS A 435 1.57 4.75 5.48
C HIS A 435 2.00 4.20 4.11
N GLY A 436 1.44 4.69 2.99
CA GLY A 436 1.79 4.23 1.66
C GLY A 436 1.64 2.72 1.51
N HIS A 437 2.71 2.07 1.07
CA HIS A 437 2.76 0.62 0.86
C HIS A 437 3.23 -0.18 2.09
N ILE A 438 3.67 0.47 3.18
CA ILE A 438 4.22 -0.17 4.38
C ILE A 438 3.28 -0.15 5.59
N GLY A 439 1.97 0.09 5.38
CA GLY A 439 0.99 0.17 6.47
C GLY A 439 0.87 -1.13 7.28
N LEU A 440 1.00 -2.29 6.64
CA LEU A 440 1.06 -3.58 7.36
C LEU A 440 2.30 -3.61 8.25
N THR A 441 3.47 -3.33 7.70
CA THR A 441 4.75 -3.32 8.44
C THR A 441 4.68 -2.42 9.67
N LEU A 442 4.13 -1.21 9.51
CA LEU A 442 4.15 -0.17 10.55
C LEU A 442 2.99 -0.24 11.56
N ALA A 443 2.00 -1.12 11.38
CA ALA A 443 0.79 -1.10 12.19
C ALA A 443 1.07 -1.23 13.70
N PRO A 444 1.91 -2.17 14.20
CA PRO A 444 2.17 -2.27 15.63
C PRO A 444 2.93 -1.07 16.19
N MET A 445 3.93 -0.54 15.47
CA MET A 445 4.66 0.67 15.86
C MET A 445 3.71 1.87 15.90
N THR A 446 2.87 2.05 14.88
CA THR A 446 1.89 3.13 14.85
C THR A 446 0.92 3.05 16.03
N ALA A 447 0.47 1.86 16.39
CA ALA A 447 -0.42 1.64 17.54
C ALA A 447 0.24 2.09 18.87
N SER A 448 1.52 1.76 19.06
CA SER A 448 2.31 2.22 20.22
C SER A 448 2.42 3.75 20.27
N LEU A 449 2.72 4.39 19.12
CA LEU A 449 2.82 5.84 19.03
C LEU A 449 1.47 6.55 19.24
N VAL A 450 0.38 5.98 18.71
CA VAL A 450 -0.99 6.47 18.98
C VAL A 450 -1.33 6.35 20.46
N ALA A 451 -0.97 5.26 21.10
CA ALA A 451 -1.18 5.07 22.53
C ALA A 451 -0.43 6.12 23.36
N ALA A 452 0.82 6.42 23.01
CA ALA A 452 1.60 7.47 23.66
C ALA A 452 0.94 8.86 23.49
N LEU A 453 0.42 9.18 22.31
CA LEU A 453 -0.31 10.43 22.04
C LEU A 453 -1.60 10.52 22.87
N VAL A 454 -2.39 9.46 22.88
CA VAL A 454 -3.64 9.40 23.67
C VAL A 454 -3.39 9.58 25.14
N GLN A 455 -2.37 8.92 25.70
CA GLN A 455 -2.02 8.97 27.10
C GLN A 455 -1.17 10.21 27.46
N SER A 456 -0.70 10.98 26.47
CA SER A 456 0.23 12.11 26.69
C SER A 456 1.54 11.70 27.35
N THR A 457 2.03 10.51 27.02
CA THR A 457 3.35 10.01 27.44
C THR A 457 4.41 10.26 26.36
N ALA A 458 5.66 10.10 26.71
CA ALA A 458 6.76 10.22 25.76
C ALA A 458 6.69 9.06 24.73
N PRO A 459 6.64 9.33 23.42
CA PRO A 459 6.69 8.29 22.40
C PRO A 459 8.11 7.71 22.31
N GLU A 460 8.20 6.42 21.97
CA GLU A 460 9.46 5.71 21.78
C GLU A 460 10.28 6.19 20.56
N VAL A 461 9.61 6.81 19.59
CA VAL A 461 10.24 7.48 18.45
C VAL A 461 9.83 8.95 18.45
N PRO A 462 10.76 9.91 18.28
CA PRO A 462 10.42 11.34 18.20
C PRO A 462 9.45 11.60 17.02
N LEU A 463 8.32 12.26 17.32
CA LEU A 463 7.25 12.44 16.32
C LEU A 463 7.43 13.68 15.43
N THR A 464 8.52 14.42 15.55
CA THR A 464 8.76 15.66 14.77
C THR A 464 8.66 15.43 13.28
N ASP A 465 9.16 14.29 12.81
CA ASP A 465 9.19 13.92 11.38
C ASP A 465 7.84 13.41 10.83
N TYR A 466 6.85 13.17 11.70
CA TYR A 466 5.55 12.59 11.31
C TYR A 466 4.39 13.54 11.58
N ARG A 467 4.68 14.80 11.92
CA ARG A 467 3.66 15.82 12.18
C ARG A 467 2.83 16.14 10.96
N VAL A 468 1.56 16.48 11.21
CA VAL A 468 0.60 16.87 10.17
C VAL A 468 1.00 18.17 9.44
N ASN A 469 1.73 19.04 10.11
CA ASN A 469 2.14 20.37 9.62
C ASN A 469 3.59 20.45 9.13
N ARG A 470 4.18 19.32 8.70
CA ARG A 470 5.55 19.29 8.19
C ARG A 470 5.70 19.71 6.73
N PHE A 471 4.59 19.98 6.04
CA PHE A 471 4.51 20.48 4.65
C PHE A 471 4.12 21.95 4.61
#